data_aa66b0a77bab2dbca2d71d40f1238a10
#
_entry.id   aa66b0a77bab2dbca2d71d40f1238a10
#
_cell.length_a   1.000
_cell.length_b   1.000
_cell.length_c   1.000
_cell.angle_alpha   90.00
_cell.angle_beta   90.00
_cell.angle_gamma   90.00
#
_symmetry.space_group_name_H-M   'P 1'
#
loop_
_entity.id
_entity.type
_entity.pdbx_description
1 polymer ?
#
loop_
_entity_poly.entity_id
_entity_poly.type
_entity_poly.pdbx_seq_one_letter_code
_entity_poly.pdbx_strand_id
1 'polypeptide(L)'
;MVPALLRTDSLKGGPGMDEIKMTEEASKNVTRRNFIKGVIAAGAAVSSASYLFRTNALGQGPSAPGSVERLVTLTVNGQERRVDVMKQETLAQTLRYKLGLTGTKIGCDRSECGACTVLVDDVPRYSCSVLTHTVRGRKITTIEGLASADGTLSPVQQGVVDEQGFQCAFCMPGFVMAATGYLKTNPNPSRHELAHGVSGNLCRCQDYDKILTALMRGAEHMRGA
;
A
#
# COMPACT_ATOMS: atom_id res chain seq x y z
N MET A 1 -3.24 52.40 -23.82
CA MET A 1 -2.08 52.85 -24.61
C MET A 1 -1.02 51.75 -24.52
N VAL A 2 -0.93 50.95 -25.57
CA VAL A 2 0.06 49.85 -25.72
C VAL A 2 0.95 50.25 -26.87
N PRO A 3 2.26 50.16 -26.77
CA PRO A 3 3.08 50.12 -27.97
C PRO A 3 3.53 48.69 -28.24
N ALA A 4 3.15 48.21 -29.43
CA ALA A 4 3.73 47.07 -30.11
C ALA A 4 5.15 47.40 -30.59
N LEU A 5 6.03 46.42 -30.51
CA LEU A 5 7.18 46.28 -31.42
C LEU A 5 7.63 44.80 -31.41
N LEU A 6 7.07 44.06 -32.31
CA LEU A 6 7.63 42.77 -32.77
C LEU A 6 8.73 43.08 -33.80
N ARG A 7 9.97 42.69 -33.49
CA ARG A 7 11.03 42.54 -34.44
C ARG A 7 11.24 41.06 -34.71
N THR A 8 10.90 40.67 -35.93
CA THR A 8 11.24 39.37 -36.51
C THR A 8 12.65 39.44 -37.05
N ASP A 9 13.59 38.85 -36.36
CA ASP A 9 14.91 38.57 -36.92
C ASP A 9 14.97 37.11 -37.39
N SER A 10 15.18 37.05 -38.67
CA SER A 10 15.38 35.87 -39.51
C SER A 10 16.55 35.03 -39.00
N LEU A 11 16.27 33.81 -38.47
CA LEU A 11 17.28 32.77 -38.33
C LEU A 11 17.37 31.98 -39.64
N LYS A 12 18.36 32.31 -40.45
CA LYS A 12 18.82 31.53 -41.60
C LYS A 12 19.70 30.37 -41.10
N GLY A 13 19.44 29.16 -41.63
CA GLY A 13 20.44 28.12 -41.84
C GLY A 13 20.59 27.11 -40.70
N GLY A 14 19.62 26.18 -40.56
CA GLY A 14 19.90 24.84 -40.05
C GLY A 14 20.38 23.95 -41.20
N PRO A 15 21.25 22.94 -40.94
CA PRO A 15 21.72 22.03 -42.00
C PRO A 15 20.54 21.24 -42.57
N GLY A 16 20.57 21.06 -43.91
CA GLY A 16 19.52 20.45 -44.68
C GLY A 16 19.13 19.07 -44.12
N MET A 17 17.85 18.86 -44.05
CA MET A 17 17.28 17.51 -43.94
C MET A 17 17.62 16.81 -45.25
N ASP A 18 18.74 16.07 -45.25
CA ASP A 18 18.98 15.09 -46.31
C ASP A 18 17.84 14.09 -46.23
N GLU A 19 17.02 14.06 -47.24
CA GLU A 19 16.03 13.04 -47.52
C GLU A 19 16.70 11.69 -47.31
N ILE A 20 16.30 10.98 -46.26
CA ILE A 20 16.60 9.57 -46.10
C ILE A 20 15.85 8.90 -47.27
N LYS A 21 16.51 8.73 -48.39
CA LYS A 21 16.09 7.82 -49.44
C LYS A 21 16.12 6.42 -48.84
N MET A 22 15.02 6.05 -48.17
CA MET A 22 14.73 4.65 -47.92
C MET A 22 14.65 3.97 -49.29
N THR A 23 15.73 3.26 -49.62
CA THR A 23 15.81 2.52 -50.85
C THR A 23 14.62 1.56 -50.90
N GLU A 24 13.84 1.67 -51.94
CA GLU A 24 12.64 0.87 -52.25
C GLU A 24 12.92 -0.64 -52.36
N GLU A 25 14.19 -1.05 -52.28
CA GLU A 25 14.63 -2.44 -52.26
C GLU A 25 14.42 -3.17 -50.94
N ALA A 26 14.31 -2.49 -49.80
CA ALA A 26 14.08 -3.13 -48.50
C ALA A 26 12.63 -3.65 -48.33
N SER A 27 11.69 -3.17 -49.16
CA SER A 27 10.26 -3.51 -49.06
C SER A 27 9.89 -4.82 -49.75
N LYS A 28 10.72 -5.35 -50.65
CA LYS A 28 10.30 -6.44 -51.57
C LYS A 28 10.39 -7.87 -51.02
N ASN A 29 10.89 -8.09 -49.79
CA ASN A 29 11.10 -9.44 -49.29
C ASN A 29 10.57 -9.73 -47.86
N VAL A 30 9.70 -8.89 -47.32
CA VAL A 30 9.06 -9.16 -46.02
C VAL A 30 7.84 -10.06 -46.22
N THR A 31 8.08 -11.34 -46.50
CA THR A 31 7.00 -12.32 -46.44
C THR A 31 6.64 -12.56 -44.98
N ARG A 32 5.35 -12.88 -44.71
CA ARG A 32 4.85 -13.22 -43.37
C ARG A 32 5.75 -14.24 -42.66
N ARG A 33 6.28 -15.21 -43.41
CA ARG A 33 7.20 -16.25 -42.90
C ARG A 33 8.55 -15.67 -42.47
N ASN A 34 9.12 -14.73 -43.26
CA ASN A 34 10.41 -14.10 -42.92
C ASN A 34 10.27 -13.12 -41.76
N PHE A 35 9.13 -12.44 -41.64
CA PHE A 35 8.80 -11.61 -40.48
C PHE A 35 8.74 -12.45 -39.19
N ILE A 36 8.01 -13.56 -39.20
CA ILE A 36 7.90 -14.45 -38.04
C ILE A 36 9.28 -15.02 -37.65
N LYS A 37 10.07 -15.45 -38.63
CA LYS A 37 11.45 -15.93 -38.35
C LYS A 37 12.32 -14.83 -37.75
N GLY A 38 12.21 -13.60 -38.23
CA GLY A 38 12.94 -12.45 -37.70
C GLY A 38 12.57 -12.14 -36.26
N VAL A 39 11.26 -12.14 -35.95
CA VAL A 39 10.77 -11.92 -34.55
C VAL A 39 11.23 -13.02 -33.62
N ILE A 40 11.17 -14.28 -34.02
CA ILE A 40 11.65 -15.43 -33.21
C ILE A 40 13.17 -15.31 -32.98
N ALA A 41 13.94 -15.02 -34.01
CA ALA A 41 15.39 -14.87 -33.90
C ALA A 41 15.78 -13.68 -33.00
N ALA A 42 15.10 -12.53 -33.13
CA ALA A 42 15.31 -11.38 -32.27
C ALA A 42 14.90 -11.66 -30.81
N GLY A 43 13.78 -12.33 -30.60
CA GLY A 43 13.35 -12.75 -29.28
C GLY A 43 14.32 -13.71 -28.59
N ALA A 44 14.86 -14.66 -29.34
CA ALA A 44 15.88 -15.59 -28.84
C ALA A 44 17.21 -14.86 -28.51
N ALA A 45 17.63 -13.90 -29.33
CA ALA A 45 18.83 -13.11 -29.07
C ALA A 45 18.69 -12.23 -27.81
N VAL A 46 17.52 -11.57 -27.61
CA VAL A 46 17.24 -10.76 -26.42
C VAL A 46 17.18 -11.63 -25.15
N SER A 47 16.56 -12.80 -25.22
CA SER A 47 16.47 -13.70 -24.07
C SER A 47 17.82 -14.30 -23.69
N SER A 48 18.68 -14.66 -24.67
CA SER A 48 20.03 -15.15 -24.40
C SER A 48 20.95 -14.04 -23.86
N ALA A 49 20.84 -12.81 -24.37
CA ALA A 49 21.57 -11.66 -23.84
C ALA A 49 21.17 -11.38 -22.39
N SER A 50 19.86 -11.37 -22.08
CA SER A 50 19.36 -11.16 -20.71
C SER A 50 19.81 -12.27 -19.75
N TYR A 51 19.97 -13.49 -20.23
CA TYR A 51 20.51 -14.59 -19.43
C TYR A 51 22.01 -14.40 -19.13
N LEU A 52 22.80 -14.00 -20.14
CA LEU A 52 24.25 -13.74 -19.96
C LEU A 52 24.51 -12.50 -19.08
N PHE A 53 23.67 -11.49 -19.15
CA PHE A 53 23.77 -10.32 -18.25
C PHE A 53 23.26 -10.62 -16.84
N ARG A 54 22.33 -11.54 -16.67
CA ARG A 54 21.84 -11.96 -15.35
C ARG A 54 22.91 -12.71 -14.52
N THR A 55 23.81 -13.44 -15.15
CA THR A 55 24.87 -14.15 -14.44
C THR A 55 25.91 -13.21 -13.80
N ASN A 56 26.07 -12.00 -14.35
CA ASN A 56 26.93 -10.97 -13.75
C ASN A 56 26.20 -10.08 -12.73
N ALA A 57 24.86 -10.09 -12.71
CA ALA A 57 24.05 -9.35 -11.72
C ALA A 57 23.82 -10.14 -10.42
N LEU A 58 24.20 -11.43 -10.37
CA LEU A 58 24.07 -12.26 -9.16
C LEU A 58 25.33 -12.22 -8.26
N GLY A 59 26.31 -11.41 -8.62
CA GLY A 59 27.34 -11.02 -7.68
C GLY A 59 26.73 -10.15 -6.59
N GLN A 60 26.18 -10.76 -5.56
CA GLN A 60 25.90 -10.06 -4.31
C GLN A 60 27.26 -9.70 -3.71
N GLY A 61 27.83 -8.59 -4.19
CA GLY A 61 28.92 -7.93 -3.50
C GLY A 61 28.48 -7.59 -2.07
N PRO A 62 29.41 -7.41 -1.13
CA PRO A 62 29.09 -6.99 0.21
C PRO A 62 28.17 -5.77 0.13
N SER A 63 27.08 -5.79 0.91
CA SER A 63 26.10 -4.71 0.93
C SER A 63 26.82 -3.37 1.11
N ALA A 64 26.55 -2.42 0.21
CA ALA A 64 27.22 -1.12 0.22
C ALA A 64 27.11 -0.48 1.62
N PRO A 65 28.13 0.28 2.08
CA PRO A 65 28.05 1.04 3.31
C PRO A 65 26.79 1.91 3.27
N GLY A 66 25.89 1.72 4.26
CA GLY A 66 24.56 2.37 4.29
C GLY A 66 23.40 1.46 3.85
N SER A 67 23.61 0.16 3.63
CA SER A 67 22.51 -0.80 3.48
C SER A 67 21.68 -0.85 4.78
N VAL A 68 20.38 -0.67 4.64
CA VAL A 68 19.44 -0.82 5.76
C VAL A 68 19.52 -2.26 6.26
N GLU A 69 19.64 -2.44 7.57
CA GLU A 69 19.59 -3.77 8.18
C GLU A 69 18.25 -4.43 7.81
N ARG A 70 18.33 -5.61 7.23
CA ARG A 70 17.12 -6.32 6.77
C ARG A 70 16.38 -7.00 7.90
N LEU A 71 17.10 -7.48 8.93
CA LEU A 71 16.50 -8.15 10.07
C LEU A 71 16.06 -7.10 11.11
N VAL A 72 14.76 -6.90 11.23
CA VAL A 72 14.16 -5.90 12.10
C VAL A 72 13.38 -6.58 13.22
N THR A 73 13.54 -6.09 14.45
CA THR A 73 12.68 -6.48 15.57
C THR A 73 11.52 -5.50 15.67
N LEU A 74 10.29 -6.03 15.66
CA LEU A 74 9.03 -5.30 15.80
C LEU A 74 8.31 -5.76 17.07
N THR A 75 7.72 -4.83 17.80
CA THR A 75 6.80 -5.15 18.90
C THR A 75 5.37 -5.14 18.38
N VAL A 76 4.82 -6.33 18.12
CA VAL A 76 3.47 -6.49 17.56
C VAL A 76 2.59 -7.25 18.54
N ASN A 77 1.46 -6.64 18.91
CA ASN A 77 0.51 -7.20 19.88
C ASN A 77 1.18 -7.63 21.19
N GLY A 78 2.10 -6.81 21.68
CA GLY A 78 2.85 -7.06 22.92
C GLY A 78 3.96 -8.13 22.80
N GLN A 79 4.22 -8.67 21.59
CA GLN A 79 5.24 -9.69 21.37
C GLN A 79 6.35 -9.15 20.45
N GLU A 80 7.59 -9.46 20.80
CA GLU A 80 8.73 -9.19 19.94
C GLU A 80 8.78 -10.20 18.79
N ARG A 81 8.86 -9.67 17.57
CA ARG A 81 8.91 -10.45 16.32
C ARG A 81 10.11 -10.03 15.50
N ARG A 82 11.05 -10.94 15.29
CA ARG A 82 12.17 -10.70 14.37
C ARG A 82 11.77 -11.10 12.97
N VAL A 83 11.91 -10.18 12.02
CA VAL A 83 11.46 -10.37 10.64
C VAL A 83 12.46 -9.77 9.66
N ASP A 84 12.76 -10.51 8.58
CA ASP A 84 13.55 -9.99 7.46
C ASP A 84 12.66 -9.15 6.56
N VAL A 85 12.99 -7.88 6.37
CA VAL A 85 12.20 -6.92 5.59
C VAL A 85 13.04 -6.27 4.49
N MET A 86 12.43 -6.05 3.34
CA MET A 86 13.04 -5.30 2.24
C MET A 86 12.92 -3.79 2.47
N LYS A 87 13.81 -3.00 1.86
CA LYS A 87 13.84 -1.53 2.04
C LYS A 87 12.49 -0.85 1.75
N GLN A 88 11.78 -1.32 0.74
CA GLN A 88 10.50 -0.77 0.28
C GLN A 88 9.29 -1.48 0.90
N GLU A 89 9.50 -2.43 1.80
CA GLU A 89 8.41 -3.25 2.33
C GLU A 89 7.53 -2.46 3.28
N THR A 90 6.22 -2.48 3.00
CA THR A 90 5.24 -1.81 3.83
C THR A 90 4.88 -2.64 5.07
N LEU A 91 4.46 -1.97 6.11
CA LEU A 91 4.02 -2.63 7.34
C LEU A 91 2.86 -3.61 7.08
N ALA A 92 1.92 -3.27 6.18
CA ALA A 92 0.84 -4.16 5.79
C ALA A 92 1.34 -5.48 5.19
N GLN A 93 2.36 -5.40 4.32
CA GLN A 93 2.98 -6.59 3.71
C GLN A 93 3.68 -7.45 4.77
N THR A 94 4.45 -6.83 5.65
CA THR A 94 5.13 -7.54 6.73
C THR A 94 4.15 -8.22 7.68
N LEU A 95 3.12 -7.51 8.15
CA LEU A 95 2.12 -8.07 9.05
C LEU A 95 1.40 -9.28 8.44
N ARG A 96 0.95 -9.16 7.18
CA ARG A 96 0.16 -10.20 6.52
C ARG A 96 0.98 -11.39 6.04
N TYR A 97 2.08 -11.13 5.33
CA TYR A 97 2.79 -12.18 4.59
C TYR A 97 3.94 -12.80 5.35
N LYS A 98 4.50 -12.10 6.32
CA LYS A 98 5.62 -12.61 7.13
C LYS A 98 5.22 -12.99 8.54
N LEU A 99 4.31 -12.23 9.14
CA LEU A 99 3.86 -12.49 10.51
C LEU A 99 2.52 -13.26 10.57
N GLY A 100 1.85 -13.46 9.43
CA GLY A 100 0.59 -14.21 9.35
C GLY A 100 -0.63 -13.48 9.94
N LEU A 101 -0.49 -12.17 10.26
CA LEU A 101 -1.56 -11.35 10.83
C LEU A 101 -2.49 -10.85 9.71
N THR A 102 -3.36 -11.74 9.24
CA THR A 102 -4.21 -11.51 8.06
C THR A 102 -5.44 -10.66 8.33
N GLY A 103 -5.73 -10.33 9.58
CA GLY A 103 -6.79 -9.39 9.97
C GLY A 103 -6.56 -7.99 9.40
N THR A 104 -5.32 -7.53 9.33
CA THR A 104 -4.96 -6.33 8.57
C THR A 104 -5.23 -6.57 7.07
N LYS A 105 -6.16 -5.84 6.45
CA LYS A 105 -6.55 -6.05 5.04
C LYS A 105 -5.82 -5.08 4.11
N ILE A 106 -5.54 -5.51 2.88
CA ILE A 106 -5.02 -4.64 1.82
C ILE A 106 -6.12 -4.52 0.76
N GLY A 107 -6.79 -3.36 0.70
CA GLY A 107 -7.81 -3.07 -0.31
C GLY A 107 -7.25 -2.26 -1.47
N CYS A 108 -6.87 -1.00 -1.23
CA CYS A 108 -6.37 -0.09 -2.27
C CYS A 108 -4.85 -0.07 -2.43
N ASP A 109 -4.11 -0.42 -1.39
CA ASP A 109 -2.63 -0.37 -1.28
C ASP A 109 -2.02 1.00 -1.62
N ARG A 110 -2.78 2.09 -1.33
CA ARG A 110 -2.39 3.48 -1.64
C ARG A 110 -2.97 4.52 -0.69
N SER A 111 -3.20 4.15 0.57
CA SER A 111 -3.64 5.05 1.66
C SER A 111 -5.01 5.69 1.52
N GLU A 112 -5.93 5.11 0.74
CA GLU A 112 -7.25 5.70 0.50
C GLU A 112 -8.38 5.00 1.28
N CYS A 113 -8.36 3.68 1.37
CA CYS A 113 -9.54 2.93 1.82
C CYS A 113 -9.56 2.62 3.32
N GLY A 114 -8.47 2.75 4.05
CA GLY A 114 -8.39 2.48 5.48
C GLY A 114 -8.51 1.01 5.91
N ALA A 115 -8.70 0.05 5.00
CA ALA A 115 -8.84 -1.37 5.36
C ALA A 115 -7.59 -1.95 6.06
N CYS A 116 -6.45 -1.31 5.86
CA CYS A 116 -5.15 -1.68 6.44
C CYS A 116 -4.82 -0.92 7.74
N THR A 117 -5.77 -0.23 8.35
CA THR A 117 -5.52 0.53 9.59
C THR A 117 -5.02 -0.38 10.71
N VAL A 118 -3.94 0.04 11.34
CA VAL A 118 -3.38 -0.53 12.57
C VAL A 118 -3.09 0.61 13.54
N LEU A 119 -2.88 0.31 14.82
CA LEU A 119 -2.38 1.32 15.77
C LEU A 119 -0.86 1.24 15.84
N VAL A 120 -0.21 2.39 15.73
CA VAL A 120 1.21 2.57 16.03
C VAL A 120 1.32 3.55 17.16
N ASP A 121 1.76 3.10 18.34
CA ASP A 121 1.72 3.85 19.59
C ASP A 121 0.32 4.43 19.87
N ASP A 122 -0.68 3.58 19.72
CA ASP A 122 -2.11 3.88 19.91
C ASP A 122 -2.72 4.88 18.90
N VAL A 123 -1.96 5.33 17.90
CA VAL A 123 -2.43 6.22 16.83
C VAL A 123 -2.79 5.41 15.58
N PRO A 124 -4.00 5.57 15.02
CA PRO A 124 -4.38 4.90 13.76
C PRO A 124 -3.46 5.30 12.60
N ARG A 125 -2.96 4.30 11.88
CA ARG A 125 -2.10 4.48 10.69
C ARG A 125 -2.48 3.51 9.58
N TYR A 126 -2.43 3.96 8.35
CA TYR A 126 -2.62 3.09 7.18
C TYR A 126 -1.33 2.33 6.89
N SER A 127 -1.28 1.07 7.30
CA SER A 127 -0.06 0.26 7.24
C SER A 127 0.46 0.02 5.81
N CYS A 128 -0.37 0.20 4.78
CA CYS A 128 0.06 0.09 3.38
C CYS A 128 0.98 1.25 2.92
N SER A 129 1.02 2.38 3.64
CA SER A 129 1.89 3.52 3.36
C SER A 129 2.99 3.73 4.40
N VAL A 130 3.01 2.90 5.44
CA VAL A 130 4.05 2.92 6.47
C VAL A 130 5.13 1.92 6.09
N LEU A 131 6.37 2.37 5.92
CA LEU A 131 7.50 1.46 5.72
C LEU A 131 7.82 0.75 7.04
N THR A 132 8.02 -0.57 6.99
CA THR A 132 8.25 -1.39 8.19
C THR A 132 9.43 -0.91 9.02
N HIS A 133 10.49 -0.42 8.39
CA HIS A 133 11.67 0.10 9.08
C HIS A 133 11.38 1.32 9.96
N THR A 134 10.38 2.14 9.61
CA THR A 134 10.07 3.39 10.31
C THR A 134 9.35 3.19 11.64
N VAL A 135 8.84 1.98 11.88
CA VAL A 135 8.12 1.62 13.13
C VAL A 135 8.95 0.73 14.05
N ARG A 136 10.25 0.61 13.80
CA ARG A 136 11.18 -0.06 14.71
C ARG A 136 11.10 0.59 16.11
N GLY A 137 10.99 -0.26 17.13
CA GLY A 137 10.91 0.21 18.54
C GLY A 137 9.57 0.85 18.93
N ARG A 138 8.57 0.84 18.03
CA ARG A 138 7.22 1.33 18.31
C ARG A 138 6.28 0.16 18.60
N LYS A 139 5.26 0.43 19.42
CA LYS A 139 4.18 -0.52 19.71
C LYS A 139 3.21 -0.59 18.56
N ILE A 140 3.10 -1.75 17.94
CA ILE A 140 2.14 -2.01 16.85
C ILE A 140 1.02 -2.88 17.41
N THR A 141 -0.23 -2.44 17.24
CA THR A 141 -1.42 -3.24 17.59
C THR A 141 -2.25 -3.46 16.33
N THR A 142 -2.57 -4.72 16.06
CA THR A 142 -3.46 -5.13 14.97
C THR A 142 -4.80 -5.57 15.52
N ILE A 143 -5.77 -5.87 14.66
CA ILE A 143 -7.11 -6.33 15.08
C ILE A 143 -7.04 -7.60 15.94
N GLU A 144 -6.09 -8.48 15.67
CA GLU A 144 -5.87 -9.70 16.44
C GLU A 144 -5.40 -9.43 17.89
N GLY A 145 -4.73 -8.29 18.09
CA GLY A 145 -4.23 -7.92 19.42
C GLY A 145 -5.18 -7.06 20.23
N LEU A 146 -6.42 -6.85 19.80
CA LEU A 146 -7.45 -6.14 20.58
C LEU A 146 -8.19 -7.06 21.55
N ALA A 147 -8.40 -8.31 21.19
CA ALA A 147 -8.98 -9.30 22.08
C ALA A 147 -7.97 -9.74 23.15
N SER A 148 -8.46 -10.07 24.31
CA SER A 148 -7.67 -10.62 25.42
C SER A 148 -7.19 -12.03 25.10
N ALA A 149 -6.20 -12.52 25.84
CA ALA A 149 -5.62 -13.85 25.63
C ALA A 149 -6.62 -15.00 25.89
N ASP A 150 -7.64 -14.78 26.70
CA ASP A 150 -8.74 -15.70 26.97
C ASP A 150 -9.83 -15.72 25.89
N GLY A 151 -9.69 -14.89 24.84
CA GLY A 151 -10.65 -14.75 23.75
C GLY A 151 -11.74 -13.70 24.01
N THR A 152 -11.72 -12.99 25.13
CA THR A 152 -12.67 -11.90 25.39
C THR A 152 -12.45 -10.78 24.40
N LEU A 153 -13.52 -10.40 23.69
CA LEU A 153 -13.47 -9.34 22.70
C LEU A 153 -13.25 -7.97 23.35
N SER A 154 -12.55 -7.10 22.65
CA SER A 154 -12.48 -5.69 23.06
C SER A 154 -13.87 -5.04 22.93
N PRO A 155 -14.15 -3.96 23.70
CA PRO A 155 -15.45 -3.29 23.67
C PRO A 155 -15.93 -2.93 22.25
N VAL A 156 -15.03 -2.44 21.39
CA VAL A 156 -15.37 -2.09 20.01
C VAL A 156 -15.67 -3.34 19.17
N GLN A 157 -14.93 -4.42 19.35
CA GLN A 157 -15.22 -5.69 18.69
C GLN A 157 -16.56 -6.26 19.14
N GLN A 158 -16.87 -6.18 20.44
CA GLN A 158 -18.15 -6.62 20.99
C GLN A 158 -19.32 -5.84 20.39
N GLY A 159 -19.21 -4.51 20.28
CA GLY A 159 -20.25 -3.69 19.64
C GLY A 159 -20.52 -4.08 18.19
N VAL A 160 -19.48 -4.49 17.44
CA VAL A 160 -19.66 -5.01 16.07
C VAL A 160 -20.43 -6.33 16.04
N VAL A 161 -20.20 -7.21 17.01
CA VAL A 161 -20.91 -8.49 17.13
C VAL A 161 -22.37 -8.27 17.54
N ASP A 162 -22.60 -7.42 18.53
CA ASP A 162 -23.94 -7.14 19.05
C ASP A 162 -24.88 -6.56 17.97
N GLU A 163 -24.37 -5.61 17.20
CA GLU A 163 -25.16 -4.90 16.19
C GLU A 163 -25.07 -5.54 14.80
N GLN A 164 -24.27 -6.59 14.62
CA GLN A 164 -24.03 -7.23 13.31
C GLN A 164 -23.67 -6.19 12.23
N GLY A 165 -22.81 -5.22 12.57
CA GLY A 165 -22.51 -4.01 11.81
C GLY A 165 -21.72 -4.23 10.53
N PHE A 166 -21.95 -5.32 9.80
CA PHE A 166 -21.18 -5.68 8.61
C PHE A 166 -21.98 -6.51 7.61
N GLN A 167 -21.57 -6.46 6.34
CA GLN A 167 -22.00 -7.39 5.29
C GLN A 167 -20.84 -8.33 4.94
N CYS A 168 -19.91 -7.91 4.05
CA CYS A 168 -18.75 -8.75 3.70
C CYS A 168 -17.63 -8.73 4.76
N ALA A 169 -17.68 -7.84 5.73
CA ALA A 169 -16.72 -7.64 6.81
C ALA A 169 -15.27 -7.31 6.37
N PHE A 170 -14.99 -7.13 5.08
CA PHE A 170 -13.63 -6.86 4.62
C PHE A 170 -13.04 -5.56 5.19
N CYS A 171 -13.84 -4.51 5.31
CA CYS A 171 -13.41 -3.22 5.85
C CYS A 171 -13.41 -3.15 7.38
N MET A 172 -14.10 -4.08 8.06
CA MET A 172 -14.34 -4.02 9.51
C MET A 172 -13.07 -3.94 10.36
N PRO A 173 -12.02 -4.72 10.10
CA PRO A 173 -10.78 -4.58 10.88
C PRO A 173 -10.25 -3.15 10.86
N GLY A 174 -10.28 -2.49 9.71
CA GLY A 174 -9.85 -1.10 9.57
C GLY A 174 -10.72 -0.13 10.37
N PHE A 175 -12.06 -0.27 10.30
CA PHE A 175 -12.99 0.56 11.06
C PHE A 175 -12.83 0.36 12.56
N VAL A 176 -12.70 -0.88 13.03
CA VAL A 176 -12.50 -1.19 14.46
C VAL A 176 -11.19 -0.58 14.96
N MET A 177 -10.10 -0.70 14.19
CA MET A 177 -8.82 -0.11 14.56
C MET A 177 -8.87 1.41 14.61
N ALA A 178 -9.50 2.04 13.60
CA ALA A 178 -9.67 3.49 13.55
C ALA A 178 -10.52 4.00 14.73
N ALA A 179 -11.66 3.34 14.99
CA ALA A 179 -12.54 3.68 16.11
C ALA A 179 -11.85 3.46 17.45
N THR A 180 -11.13 2.36 17.63
CA THR A 180 -10.39 2.09 18.89
C THR A 180 -9.37 3.19 19.16
N GLY A 181 -8.62 3.63 18.17
CA GLY A 181 -7.67 4.73 18.34
C GLY A 181 -8.37 6.07 18.62
N TYR A 182 -9.45 6.37 17.89
CA TYR A 182 -10.22 7.59 18.09
C TYR A 182 -10.86 7.67 19.49
N LEU A 183 -11.47 6.58 19.95
CA LEU A 183 -12.15 6.51 21.25
C LEU A 183 -11.20 6.65 22.45
N LYS A 184 -9.89 6.40 22.28
CA LYS A 184 -8.89 6.71 23.32
C LYS A 184 -8.75 8.21 23.56
N THR A 185 -8.98 9.03 22.55
CA THR A 185 -8.88 10.50 22.65
C THR A 185 -10.24 11.15 22.89
N ASN A 186 -11.33 10.54 22.42
CA ASN A 186 -12.70 10.99 22.65
C ASN A 186 -13.58 9.79 23.03
N PRO A 187 -13.69 9.46 24.33
CA PRO A 187 -14.40 8.26 24.80
C PRO A 187 -15.93 8.39 24.74
N ASN A 188 -16.47 9.59 24.57
CA ASN A 188 -17.91 9.86 24.49
C ASN A 188 -18.28 10.70 23.28
N PRO A 189 -18.03 10.21 22.04
CA PRO A 189 -18.34 10.96 20.85
C PRO A 189 -19.84 10.99 20.58
N SER A 190 -20.31 12.06 19.98
CA SER A 190 -21.54 12.03 19.23
C SER A 190 -21.38 11.14 17.98
N ARG A 191 -22.50 10.66 17.42
CA ARG A 191 -22.47 9.88 16.17
C ARG A 191 -21.76 10.63 15.03
N HIS A 192 -21.93 11.94 14.95
CA HIS A 192 -21.29 12.77 13.94
C HIS A 192 -19.77 12.84 14.15
N GLU A 193 -19.30 13.03 15.37
CA GLU A 193 -17.88 13.06 15.70
C GLU A 193 -17.21 11.71 15.41
N LEU A 194 -17.87 10.60 15.75
CA LEU A 194 -17.35 9.27 15.46
C LEU A 194 -17.31 9.04 13.94
N ALA A 195 -18.34 9.44 13.19
CA ALA A 195 -18.34 9.36 11.73
C ALA A 195 -17.16 10.14 11.12
N HIS A 196 -16.88 11.32 11.65
CA HIS A 196 -15.73 12.12 11.24
C HIS A 196 -14.39 11.42 11.61
N GLY A 197 -14.30 10.86 12.82
CA GLY A 197 -13.12 10.16 13.31
C GLY A 197 -12.74 8.92 12.50
N VAL A 198 -13.73 8.26 11.85
CA VAL A 198 -13.50 7.09 11.00
C VAL A 198 -13.68 7.39 9.51
N SER A 199 -13.79 8.66 9.11
CA SER A 199 -14.06 9.08 7.73
C SER A 199 -13.00 8.64 6.70
N GLY A 200 -11.79 8.31 7.15
CA GLY A 200 -10.74 7.75 6.31
C GLY A 200 -10.92 6.28 5.95
N ASN A 201 -11.98 5.62 6.43
CA ASN A 201 -12.27 4.22 6.15
C ASN A 201 -13.45 4.08 5.19
N LEU A 202 -13.28 3.26 4.14
CA LEU A 202 -14.28 3.06 3.10
C LEU A 202 -14.91 1.67 3.20
N CYS A 203 -16.24 1.61 3.05
CA CYS A 203 -17.00 0.37 2.93
C CYS A 203 -17.55 0.22 1.52
N ARG A 204 -17.18 -0.88 0.82
CA ARG A 204 -17.69 -1.12 -0.53
C ARG A 204 -19.16 -1.57 -0.54
N CYS A 205 -19.63 -2.18 0.53
CA CYS A 205 -21.04 -2.53 0.72
C CYS A 205 -21.93 -1.33 1.05
N GLN A 206 -21.32 -0.16 1.35
CA GLN A 206 -21.99 1.10 1.69
C GLN A 206 -22.85 1.04 2.97
N ASP A 207 -22.53 0.14 3.88
CA ASP A 207 -23.26 -0.10 5.11
C ASP A 207 -22.84 0.82 6.27
N TYR A 208 -22.56 2.08 5.97
CA TYR A 208 -22.00 3.04 6.93
C TYR A 208 -22.89 3.28 8.15
N ASP A 209 -24.21 3.24 7.97
CA ASP A 209 -25.14 3.46 9.08
C ASP A 209 -25.02 2.36 10.12
N LYS A 210 -25.03 1.09 9.71
CA LYS A 210 -24.84 -0.05 10.61
C LYS A 210 -23.45 -0.09 11.23
N ILE A 211 -22.41 0.22 10.44
CA ILE A 211 -21.04 0.31 10.93
C ILE A 211 -20.96 1.34 12.06
N LEU A 212 -21.49 2.54 11.84
CA LEU A 212 -21.50 3.59 12.86
C LEU A 212 -22.30 3.20 14.10
N THR A 213 -23.46 2.52 13.93
CA THR A 213 -24.23 2.00 15.06
C THR A 213 -23.41 1.02 15.88
N ALA A 214 -22.74 0.08 15.23
CA ALA A 214 -21.88 -0.89 15.90
C ALA A 214 -20.69 -0.23 16.63
N LEU A 215 -20.06 0.76 16.02
CA LEU A 215 -18.96 1.49 16.65
C LEU A 215 -19.43 2.36 17.82
N MET A 216 -20.62 2.97 17.75
CA MET A 216 -21.27 3.67 18.87
C MET A 216 -21.55 2.70 20.03
N ARG A 217 -22.07 1.51 19.73
CA ARG A 217 -22.26 0.46 20.73
C ARG A 217 -20.94 0.07 21.41
N GLY A 218 -19.87 -0.04 20.62
CA GLY A 218 -18.52 -0.26 21.15
C GLY A 218 -18.04 0.86 22.08
N ALA A 219 -18.34 2.11 21.77
CA ALA A 219 -18.05 3.24 22.64
C ALA A 219 -18.85 3.17 23.98
N GLU A 220 -20.09 2.70 23.93
CA GLU A 220 -20.89 2.45 25.14
C GLU A 220 -20.25 1.37 26.02
N HIS A 221 -19.84 0.25 25.43
CA HIS A 221 -19.13 -0.80 26.17
C HIS A 221 -17.84 -0.31 26.81
N MET A 222 -17.08 0.56 26.13
CA MET A 222 -15.86 1.16 26.72
C MET A 222 -16.14 2.02 27.95
N ARG A 223 -17.30 2.63 28.06
CA ARG A 223 -17.69 3.45 29.22
C ARG A 223 -18.25 2.64 30.38
N GLY A 224 -18.77 1.47 30.10
CA GLY A 224 -19.36 0.59 31.11
C GLY A 224 -18.40 -0.49 31.66
N ALA A 225 -17.16 -0.49 31.16
CA ALA A 225 -16.12 -1.48 31.50
C ALA A 225 -15.16 -0.92 32.61
#